data_e7c709ced722015e5f616d7aa31d081c
#
_entry.id   e7c709ced722015e5f616d7aa31d081c
#
_cell.length_a   1.000
_cell.length_b   1.000
_cell.length_c   1.000
_cell.angle_alpha   90.00
_cell.angle_beta   90.00
_cell.angle_gamma   90.00
#
_symmetry.space_group_name_H-M   'P 1'
#
loop_
_entity.id
_entity.type
_entity.pdbx_description
1 polymer ?
#
loop_
_entity_poly.entity_id
_entity_poly.type
_entity_poly.pdbx_seq_one_letter_code
_entity_poly.pdbx_strand_id
1 'polypeptide(L)'
;MNFARPTLAALLLASCLCAGAQPSQSLDVIQLDRARVLDAARADLAEQPLTVTAFPAARSSGGPHDFYSEGDYWWPDPAHPGGPYIQRDGLSNPDNFVEHRRALLRFSVQVPALAAAWKLTGDKRYADHASAHLRAWFIDPRTRLNPNLQYAQAIYGRSLGRGIGIIDTLHLVEVARAIEVLETGDALSTTERQQIARWFTDYLEWLTHSKNGQDERDAKNNHGSCWLLQVAAFAHLTGDEALLAYARERFKSVLLPTQLGLDGSLPLELKRTKPYGYALFDLEALAALCEILSTPTDNLWTYTLPDGRGMAKAMAWMFPYMQDKARWPLKPDVMYDKAWPMRQASLLFAGRALRRPDYLALWATLPADSKVEEVVRNFFIRQPVLWQ
;
A
#
# COMPACT_ATOMS: atom_id res chain seq x y z
N MET A 1 5.08 49.89 81.49
CA MET A 1 5.57 48.53 81.28
C MET A 1 4.62 47.88 80.32
N ASN A 2 4.96 47.96 79.05
CA ASN A 2 4.19 47.33 77.94
C ASN A 2 5.06 46.37 77.22
N PHE A 3 4.74 45.08 77.30
CA PHE A 3 5.39 44.01 76.60
C PHE A 3 4.77 43.87 75.21
N ALA A 4 5.59 44.07 74.16
CA ALA A 4 5.21 43.79 72.78
C ALA A 4 5.42 42.30 72.49
N ARG A 5 4.44 41.66 71.86
CA ARG A 5 4.50 40.31 71.33
C ARG A 5 4.98 40.33 69.86
N PRO A 6 5.86 39.46 69.39
CA PRO A 6 6.20 39.38 67.97
C PRO A 6 5.19 38.46 67.26
N THR A 7 4.72 38.94 66.12
CA THR A 7 3.90 38.22 65.15
C THR A 7 4.81 37.32 64.25
N LEU A 8 4.53 36.01 64.25
CA LEU A 8 5.16 35.03 63.38
C LEU A 8 4.49 35.10 62.02
N ALA A 9 5.22 35.51 60.95
CA ALA A 9 4.78 35.40 59.57
C ALA A 9 5.13 33.99 59.04
N ALA A 10 4.10 33.19 58.70
CA ALA A 10 4.28 31.91 58.03
C ALA A 10 4.50 32.11 56.55
N LEU A 11 5.71 31.78 56.04
CA LEU A 11 5.98 31.67 54.63
C LEU A 11 5.40 30.35 54.08
N LEU A 12 4.36 30.42 53.28
CA LEU A 12 3.89 29.32 52.44
C LEU A 12 4.80 29.18 51.21
N LEU A 13 5.67 28.18 51.20
CA LEU A 13 6.38 27.73 50.00
C LEU A 13 5.39 26.99 49.09
N ALA A 14 5.00 27.61 47.97
CA ALA A 14 4.27 26.94 46.90
C ALA A 14 5.29 26.09 46.10
N SER A 15 5.25 24.79 46.33
CA SER A 15 5.97 23.81 45.48
C SER A 15 5.29 23.70 44.14
N CYS A 16 5.80 24.39 43.12
CA CYS A 16 5.47 24.10 41.71
C CYS A 16 5.96 22.70 41.38
N LEU A 17 5.05 21.72 41.39
CA LEU A 17 5.28 20.44 40.71
C LEU A 17 5.32 20.69 39.20
N CYS A 18 6.52 20.82 38.64
CA CYS A 18 6.74 20.64 37.21
C CYS A 18 6.39 19.20 36.90
N ALA A 19 5.20 18.95 36.36
CA ALA A 19 4.88 17.71 35.69
C ALA A 19 5.85 17.59 34.50
N GLY A 20 6.96 16.88 34.70
CA GLY A 20 7.88 16.50 33.63
C GLY A 20 7.07 15.70 32.61
N ALA A 21 6.92 16.25 31.40
CA ALA A 21 6.41 15.50 30.28
C ALA A 21 7.32 14.25 30.13
N GLN A 22 6.77 13.08 30.42
CA GLN A 22 7.48 11.83 30.11
C GLN A 22 7.77 11.85 28.61
N PRO A 23 9.00 11.49 28.18
CA PRO A 23 9.29 11.34 26.77
C PRO A 23 8.30 10.31 26.23
N SER A 24 7.54 10.70 25.21
CA SER A 24 6.63 9.78 24.52
C SER A 24 7.47 8.59 24.08
N GLN A 25 7.25 7.42 24.66
CA GLN A 25 7.89 6.19 24.20
C GLN A 25 7.57 6.07 22.71
N SER A 26 8.61 6.09 21.89
CA SER A 26 8.47 5.83 20.45
C SER A 26 7.85 4.45 20.29
N LEU A 27 6.78 4.33 19.48
CA LEU A 27 6.12 3.06 19.21
C LEU A 27 7.14 2.06 18.65
N ASP A 28 7.37 0.97 19.38
CA ASP A 28 8.19 -0.14 18.93
C ASP A 28 7.34 -1.08 18.05
N VAL A 29 7.39 -0.83 16.74
CA VAL A 29 6.67 -1.62 15.74
C VAL A 29 7.17 -3.07 15.70
N ILE A 30 8.47 -3.27 15.91
CA ILE A 30 9.06 -4.63 15.90
C ILE A 30 8.49 -5.44 17.06
N GLN A 31 8.46 -4.89 18.26
CA GLN A 31 7.89 -5.57 19.42
C GLN A 31 6.40 -5.84 19.24
N LEU A 32 5.65 -4.85 18.75
CA LEU A 32 4.19 -4.95 18.57
C LEU A 32 3.80 -6.02 17.54
N ASP A 33 4.54 -6.11 16.42
CA ASP A 33 4.16 -6.95 15.27
C ASP A 33 4.88 -8.31 15.25
N ARG A 34 5.88 -8.53 16.11
CA ARG A 34 6.73 -9.72 16.08
C ARG A 34 5.95 -11.03 16.08
N ALA A 35 4.99 -11.20 16.98
CA ALA A 35 4.22 -12.44 17.08
C ALA A 35 3.39 -12.69 15.80
N ARG A 36 2.68 -11.68 15.32
CA ARG A 36 1.86 -11.75 14.11
C ARG A 36 2.69 -12.14 12.88
N VAL A 37 3.83 -11.48 12.68
CA VAL A 37 4.74 -11.76 11.55
C VAL A 37 5.25 -13.19 11.60
N LEU A 38 5.69 -13.67 12.78
CA LEU A 38 6.23 -15.01 12.92
C LEU A 38 5.16 -16.09 12.78
N ASP A 39 3.93 -15.83 13.22
CA ASP A 39 2.81 -16.77 13.06
C ASP A 39 2.42 -16.91 11.58
N ALA A 40 2.29 -15.80 10.86
CA ALA A 40 2.04 -15.80 9.42
C ALA A 40 3.15 -16.53 8.65
N ALA A 41 4.40 -16.15 8.87
CA ALA A 41 5.54 -16.74 8.18
C ALA A 41 5.70 -18.25 8.45
N ARG A 42 5.38 -18.74 9.67
CA ARG A 42 5.38 -20.18 9.96
C ARG A 42 4.32 -20.93 9.15
N ALA A 43 3.14 -20.35 8.98
CA ALA A 43 2.12 -20.94 8.12
C ALA A 43 2.57 -20.97 6.66
N ASP A 44 3.19 -19.90 6.19
CA ASP A 44 3.65 -19.77 4.81
C ASP A 44 4.80 -20.71 4.45
N LEU A 45 5.61 -21.20 5.40
CA LEU A 45 6.65 -22.21 5.15
C LEU A 45 6.10 -23.55 4.61
N ALA A 46 4.83 -23.86 4.83
CA ALA A 46 4.18 -25.06 4.30
C ALA A 46 3.68 -24.89 2.86
N GLU A 47 3.62 -23.65 2.37
CA GLU A 47 2.96 -23.30 1.12
C GLU A 47 3.94 -23.29 -0.06
N GLN A 48 3.63 -24.03 -1.12
CA GLN A 48 4.49 -24.03 -2.32
C GLN A 48 4.22 -22.83 -3.22
N PRO A 49 5.23 -22.39 -4.01
CA PRO A 49 5.05 -21.36 -5.02
C PRO A 49 3.92 -21.69 -5.99
N LEU A 50 3.02 -20.74 -6.21
CA LEU A 50 1.91 -20.83 -7.14
C LEU A 50 1.90 -19.57 -8.00
N THR A 51 1.94 -19.73 -9.32
CA THR A 51 2.01 -18.62 -10.28
C THR A 51 0.82 -18.61 -11.24
N VAL A 52 0.73 -17.61 -12.10
CA VAL A 52 -0.34 -17.49 -13.10
C VAL A 52 -0.44 -18.71 -14.02
N THR A 53 0.68 -19.39 -14.27
CA THR A 53 0.72 -20.56 -15.17
C THR A 53 -0.07 -21.78 -14.67
N ALA A 54 -0.44 -21.78 -13.40
CA ALA A 54 -1.29 -22.84 -12.81
C ALA A 54 -2.79 -22.70 -13.17
N PHE A 55 -3.19 -21.56 -13.72
CA PHE A 55 -4.59 -21.22 -13.95
C PHE A 55 -4.84 -20.80 -15.40
N PRO A 56 -5.24 -21.71 -16.29
CA PRO A 56 -5.57 -21.37 -17.66
C PRO A 56 -6.72 -20.36 -17.74
N ALA A 57 -6.49 -19.20 -18.35
CA ALA A 57 -7.47 -18.14 -18.53
C ALA A 57 -8.13 -18.25 -19.91
N ALA A 58 -9.21 -19.02 -20.04
CA ALA A 58 -9.83 -19.39 -21.32
C ALA A 58 -10.30 -18.17 -22.16
N ARG A 59 -10.59 -17.03 -21.51
CA ARG A 59 -11.02 -15.80 -22.20
C ARG A 59 -9.87 -14.83 -22.48
N SER A 60 -8.65 -15.15 -22.03
CA SER A 60 -7.47 -14.33 -22.31
C SER A 60 -7.01 -14.49 -23.75
N SER A 61 -6.57 -13.40 -24.38
CA SER A 61 -5.86 -13.44 -25.66
C SER A 61 -4.34 -13.59 -25.48
N GLY A 62 -3.85 -13.59 -24.24
CA GLY A 62 -2.44 -13.77 -23.91
C GLY A 62 -2.04 -15.24 -23.80
N GLY A 63 -0.75 -15.47 -23.58
CA GLY A 63 -0.17 -16.79 -23.34
C GLY A 63 -0.24 -17.21 -21.87
N PRO A 64 0.29 -18.41 -21.53
CA PRO A 64 0.21 -18.97 -20.18
C PRO A 64 1.01 -18.17 -19.13
N HIS A 65 1.93 -17.33 -19.56
CA HIS A 65 2.74 -16.46 -18.69
C HIS A 65 2.18 -15.04 -18.56
N ASP A 66 1.10 -14.72 -19.30
CA ASP A 66 0.50 -13.39 -19.24
C ASP A 66 -0.52 -13.31 -18.12
N PHE A 67 -0.45 -12.23 -17.36
CA PHE A 67 -1.46 -11.94 -16.36
C PHE A 67 -2.79 -11.60 -17.04
N TYR A 68 -3.86 -12.23 -16.55
CA TYR A 68 -5.22 -11.95 -16.97
C TYR A 68 -6.13 -11.77 -15.77
N SER A 69 -6.98 -10.78 -15.81
CA SER A 69 -8.11 -10.64 -14.88
C SER A 69 -9.28 -9.98 -15.59
N GLU A 70 -10.47 -10.16 -15.06
CA GLU A 70 -11.67 -9.48 -15.55
C GLU A 70 -12.04 -8.32 -14.61
N GLY A 71 -12.61 -7.27 -15.19
CA GLY A 71 -12.96 -6.05 -14.46
C GLY A 71 -14.05 -6.33 -13.42
N ASP A 72 -13.77 -6.05 -12.14
CA ASP A 72 -14.61 -6.45 -11.01
C ASP A 72 -16.07 -6.01 -11.12
N TYR A 73 -16.28 -4.80 -11.59
CA TYR A 73 -17.60 -4.16 -11.60
C TYR A 73 -18.35 -4.33 -12.92
N TRP A 74 -17.92 -5.31 -13.75
CA TRP A 74 -18.53 -5.59 -15.04
C TRP A 74 -19.34 -6.87 -14.98
N TRP A 75 -20.61 -6.76 -15.41
CA TRP A 75 -21.65 -7.76 -15.28
C TRP A 75 -22.27 -8.09 -16.62
N PRO A 76 -22.76 -9.32 -16.83
CA PRO A 76 -23.63 -9.61 -17.97
C PRO A 76 -24.79 -8.61 -18.05
N ASP A 77 -25.13 -8.16 -19.26
CA ASP A 77 -26.30 -7.31 -19.49
C ASP A 77 -27.56 -8.17 -19.56
N PRO A 78 -28.51 -8.06 -18.62
CA PRO A 78 -29.75 -8.84 -18.67
C PRO A 78 -30.64 -8.53 -19.87
N ALA A 79 -30.49 -7.32 -20.44
CA ALA A 79 -31.28 -6.91 -21.61
C ALA A 79 -30.69 -7.47 -22.93
N HIS A 80 -29.41 -7.86 -22.92
CA HIS A 80 -28.72 -8.38 -24.11
C HIS A 80 -27.88 -9.62 -23.71
N PRO A 81 -28.50 -10.78 -23.48
CA PRO A 81 -27.79 -12.01 -23.14
C PRO A 81 -26.72 -12.38 -24.16
N GLY A 82 -25.48 -12.63 -23.69
CA GLY A 82 -24.32 -12.90 -24.52
C GLY A 82 -23.68 -11.67 -25.17
N GLY A 83 -24.24 -10.48 -24.96
CA GLY A 83 -23.67 -9.20 -25.39
C GLY A 83 -22.56 -8.67 -24.47
N PRO A 84 -22.00 -7.48 -24.80
CA PRO A 84 -20.97 -6.83 -24.00
C PRO A 84 -21.44 -6.55 -22.57
N TYR A 85 -20.56 -6.76 -21.58
CA TYR A 85 -20.84 -6.50 -20.17
C TYR A 85 -21.12 -5.02 -19.89
N ILE A 86 -21.92 -4.76 -18.85
CA ILE A 86 -22.29 -3.42 -18.33
C ILE A 86 -21.61 -3.17 -16.97
N GLN A 87 -21.32 -1.90 -16.68
CA GLN A 87 -20.69 -1.52 -15.41
C GLN A 87 -21.71 -1.33 -14.28
N ARG A 88 -21.36 -1.83 -13.08
CA ARG A 88 -22.05 -1.57 -11.81
C ARG A 88 -21.00 -1.19 -10.77
N ASP A 89 -20.72 0.12 -10.69
CA ASP A 89 -19.61 0.63 -9.83
C ASP A 89 -19.74 0.17 -8.38
N GLY A 90 -18.64 -0.33 -7.83
CA GLY A 90 -18.54 -0.81 -6.45
C GLY A 90 -19.11 -2.21 -6.19
N LEU A 91 -19.83 -2.81 -7.16
CA LEU A 91 -20.42 -4.14 -7.02
C LEU A 91 -19.55 -5.18 -7.74
N SER A 92 -18.80 -5.97 -6.98
CA SER A 92 -17.92 -7.00 -7.53
C SER A 92 -18.74 -8.17 -8.10
N ASN A 93 -18.42 -8.58 -9.33
CA ASN A 93 -19.03 -9.74 -9.98
C ASN A 93 -18.27 -11.02 -9.59
N PRO A 94 -18.89 -11.96 -8.88
CA PRO A 94 -18.22 -13.16 -8.39
C PRO A 94 -17.86 -14.17 -9.50
N ASP A 95 -18.48 -14.05 -10.70
CA ASP A 95 -18.29 -14.97 -11.83
C ASP A 95 -17.11 -14.54 -12.73
N ASN A 96 -16.47 -13.42 -12.45
CA ASN A 96 -15.30 -12.96 -13.18
C ASN A 96 -14.07 -13.81 -12.89
N PHE A 97 -13.23 -14.04 -13.91
CA PHE A 97 -11.94 -14.70 -13.72
C PHE A 97 -11.00 -13.82 -12.88
N VAL A 98 -10.59 -14.32 -11.72
CA VAL A 98 -9.73 -13.60 -10.77
C VAL A 98 -8.56 -14.46 -10.25
N GLU A 99 -8.35 -15.66 -10.79
CA GLU A 99 -7.38 -16.61 -10.25
C GLU A 99 -5.92 -16.12 -10.35
N HIS A 100 -5.55 -15.43 -11.42
CA HIS A 100 -4.21 -14.82 -11.53
C HIS A 100 -4.01 -13.73 -10.48
N ARG A 101 -5.04 -12.91 -10.20
CA ARG A 101 -5.01 -11.91 -9.13
C ARG A 101 -4.89 -12.56 -7.77
N ARG A 102 -5.64 -13.64 -7.50
CA ARG A 102 -5.54 -14.40 -6.24
C ARG A 102 -4.15 -15.00 -6.05
N ALA A 103 -3.56 -15.57 -7.11
CA ALA A 103 -2.20 -16.09 -7.07
C ALA A 103 -1.17 -14.99 -6.76
N LEU A 104 -1.29 -13.83 -7.42
CA LEU A 104 -0.41 -12.68 -7.18
C LEU A 104 -0.60 -12.11 -5.77
N LEU A 105 -1.84 -11.98 -5.30
CA LEU A 105 -2.13 -11.52 -3.96
C LEU A 105 -1.54 -12.46 -2.89
N ARG A 106 -1.73 -13.79 -3.06
CA ARG A 106 -1.13 -14.79 -2.18
C ARG A 106 0.39 -14.64 -2.13
N PHE A 107 1.05 -14.57 -3.28
CA PHE A 107 2.48 -14.34 -3.39
C PHE A 107 2.92 -13.07 -2.64
N SER A 108 2.18 -11.97 -2.85
CA SER A 108 2.49 -10.66 -2.25
C SER A 108 2.15 -10.56 -0.76
N VAL A 109 1.43 -11.52 -0.19
CA VAL A 109 1.25 -11.67 1.26
C VAL A 109 2.39 -12.50 1.84
N GLN A 110 2.73 -13.62 1.20
CA GLN A 110 3.68 -14.60 1.70
C GLN A 110 5.12 -14.10 1.68
N VAL A 111 5.59 -13.56 0.55
CA VAL A 111 7.00 -13.13 0.42
C VAL A 111 7.36 -12.01 1.41
N PRO A 112 6.58 -10.94 1.59
CA PRO A 112 6.85 -9.96 2.62
C PRO A 112 6.80 -10.50 4.06
N ALA A 113 5.88 -11.42 4.38
CA ALA A 113 5.80 -12.04 5.70
C ALA A 113 7.06 -12.87 6.01
N LEU A 114 7.50 -13.69 5.05
CA LEU A 114 8.73 -14.47 5.15
C LEU A 114 9.98 -13.59 5.27
N ALA A 115 10.10 -12.54 4.45
CA ALA A 115 11.21 -11.59 4.53
C ALA A 115 11.24 -10.82 5.87
N ALA A 116 10.07 -10.41 6.37
CA ALA A 116 9.96 -9.78 7.69
C ALA A 116 10.37 -10.73 8.82
N ALA A 117 9.95 -12.01 8.76
CA ALA A 117 10.35 -13.02 9.74
C ALA A 117 11.87 -13.29 9.72
N TRP A 118 12.47 -13.35 8.52
CA TRP A 118 13.91 -13.45 8.39
C TRP A 118 14.62 -12.22 8.98
N LYS A 119 14.18 -11.01 8.67
CA LYS A 119 14.70 -9.76 9.25
C LYS A 119 14.66 -9.76 10.78
N LEU A 120 13.59 -10.32 11.37
CA LEU A 120 13.39 -10.38 12.82
C LEU A 120 14.21 -11.46 13.53
N THR A 121 14.57 -12.57 12.84
CA THR A 121 15.12 -13.77 13.48
C THR A 121 16.48 -14.20 12.96
N GLY A 122 16.85 -13.83 11.74
CA GLY A 122 18.00 -14.38 11.03
C GLY A 122 17.85 -15.86 10.62
N ASP A 123 16.65 -16.45 10.76
CA ASP A 123 16.40 -17.85 10.39
C ASP A 123 16.32 -18.01 8.87
N LYS A 124 17.34 -18.62 8.29
CA LYS A 124 17.49 -18.81 6.84
C LYS A 124 16.30 -19.53 6.19
N ARG A 125 15.58 -20.37 6.90
CA ARG A 125 14.40 -21.09 6.33
C ARG A 125 13.40 -20.11 5.73
N TYR A 126 13.16 -18.96 6.37
CA TYR A 126 12.27 -17.92 5.86
C TYR A 126 12.83 -17.28 4.59
N ALA A 127 14.12 -16.90 4.59
CA ALA A 127 14.73 -16.29 3.42
C ALA A 127 14.82 -17.25 2.23
N ASP A 128 15.20 -18.51 2.45
CA ASP A 128 15.26 -19.53 1.41
C ASP A 128 13.91 -19.81 0.79
N HIS A 129 12.85 -19.84 1.63
CA HIS A 129 11.48 -20.08 1.15
C HIS A 129 10.93 -18.87 0.38
N ALA A 130 11.14 -17.64 0.86
CA ALA A 130 10.81 -16.42 0.13
C ALA A 130 11.50 -16.39 -1.24
N SER A 131 12.78 -16.77 -1.28
CA SER A 131 13.57 -16.84 -2.51
C SER A 131 13.04 -17.90 -3.49
N ALA A 132 12.51 -19.02 -3.01
CA ALA A 132 11.84 -20.02 -3.86
C ALA A 132 10.60 -19.44 -4.57
N HIS A 133 9.80 -18.65 -3.86
CA HIS A 133 8.67 -17.93 -4.46
C HIS A 133 9.12 -16.89 -5.49
N LEU A 134 10.16 -16.11 -5.18
CA LEU A 134 10.72 -15.13 -6.12
C LEU A 134 11.27 -15.78 -7.40
N ARG A 135 11.95 -16.94 -7.26
CA ARG A 135 12.41 -17.72 -8.43
C ARG A 135 11.26 -18.15 -9.32
N ALA A 136 10.18 -18.67 -8.75
CA ALA A 136 9.02 -19.13 -9.49
C ALA A 136 8.33 -17.99 -10.24
N TRP A 137 8.23 -16.81 -9.64
CA TRP A 137 7.51 -15.68 -10.21
C TRP A 137 8.32 -14.86 -11.22
N PHE A 138 9.65 -14.78 -11.09
CA PHE A 138 10.45 -13.84 -11.86
C PHE A 138 11.57 -14.51 -12.68
N ILE A 139 11.99 -15.73 -12.35
CA ILE A 139 13.17 -16.36 -12.95
C ILE A 139 12.84 -17.61 -13.77
N ASP A 140 12.14 -18.59 -13.19
CA ASP A 140 11.91 -19.90 -13.81
C ASP A 140 11.13 -19.76 -15.13
N PRO A 141 11.72 -20.09 -16.29
CA PRO A 141 11.05 -19.93 -17.58
C PRO A 141 9.75 -20.75 -17.72
N ARG A 142 9.52 -21.74 -16.87
CA ARG A 142 8.29 -22.56 -16.89
C ARG A 142 7.13 -21.88 -16.15
N THR A 143 7.40 -20.95 -15.23
CA THR A 143 6.38 -20.42 -14.31
C THR A 143 6.40 -18.91 -14.14
N ARG A 144 7.46 -18.22 -14.58
CA ARG A 144 7.62 -16.77 -14.40
C ARG A 144 6.49 -16.00 -15.08
N LEU A 145 6.10 -14.90 -14.47
CA LEU A 145 5.20 -13.92 -15.03
C LEU A 145 5.91 -13.10 -16.13
N ASN A 146 5.24 -12.82 -17.24
CA ASN A 146 5.70 -11.81 -18.19
C ASN A 146 5.61 -10.41 -17.55
N PRO A 147 6.60 -9.53 -17.78
CA PRO A 147 6.65 -8.20 -17.14
C PRO A 147 5.70 -7.20 -17.81
N ASN A 148 4.42 -7.52 -17.85
CA ASN A 148 3.36 -6.64 -18.34
C ASN A 148 1.98 -7.03 -17.82
N LEU A 149 1.02 -6.10 -17.87
CA LEU A 149 -0.38 -6.30 -17.52
C LEU A 149 -1.31 -6.03 -18.71
N GLN A 150 -0.89 -6.47 -19.91
CA GLN A 150 -1.60 -6.19 -21.15
C GLN A 150 -3.06 -6.65 -21.12
N TYR A 151 -3.35 -7.74 -20.42
CA TYR A 151 -4.69 -8.38 -20.41
C TYR A 151 -5.38 -8.25 -19.05
N ALA A 152 -4.93 -7.34 -18.19
CA ALA A 152 -5.55 -7.13 -16.89
C ALA A 152 -6.85 -6.35 -16.97
N GLN A 153 -7.81 -6.72 -16.14
CA GLN A 153 -9.15 -6.14 -16.04
C GLN A 153 -9.86 -6.02 -17.40
N ALA A 154 -9.80 -7.08 -18.18
CA ALA A 154 -10.54 -7.22 -19.44
C ALA A 154 -12.05 -7.08 -19.21
N ILE A 155 -12.77 -6.68 -20.26
CA ILE A 155 -14.24 -6.56 -20.21
C ILE A 155 -14.81 -7.35 -21.38
N TYR A 156 -15.62 -8.36 -21.08
CA TYR A 156 -16.26 -9.17 -22.11
C TYR A 156 -16.99 -8.32 -23.14
N GLY A 157 -16.65 -8.56 -24.42
CA GLY A 157 -17.23 -7.84 -25.56
C GLY A 157 -16.79 -6.37 -25.69
N ARG A 158 -15.84 -5.85 -24.88
CA ARG A 158 -15.42 -4.45 -24.90
C ARG A 158 -13.90 -4.25 -24.99
N SER A 159 -13.12 -4.98 -24.18
CA SER A 159 -11.69 -4.76 -24.08
C SER A 159 -10.96 -6.03 -23.68
N LEU A 160 -9.80 -6.31 -24.28
CA LEU A 160 -8.96 -7.45 -23.94
C LEU A 160 -8.10 -7.21 -22.68
N GLY A 161 -7.98 -5.96 -22.26
CA GLY A 161 -7.27 -5.47 -21.09
C GLY A 161 -7.26 -3.96 -21.08
N ARG A 162 -6.98 -3.32 -19.93
CA ARG A 162 -7.07 -1.86 -19.74
C ARG A 162 -5.97 -1.35 -18.84
N GLY A 163 -5.61 -0.06 -18.97
CA GLY A 163 -4.65 0.61 -18.09
C GLY A 163 -4.99 0.46 -16.61
N ILE A 164 -6.25 0.63 -16.24
CA ILE A 164 -6.70 0.49 -14.85
C ILE A 164 -6.44 -0.91 -14.25
N GLY A 165 -6.14 -1.92 -15.07
CA GLY A 165 -5.73 -3.25 -14.61
C GLY A 165 -4.35 -3.29 -13.96
N ILE A 166 -3.53 -2.27 -14.17
CA ILE A 166 -2.19 -2.13 -13.56
C ILE A 166 -2.27 -2.09 -12.02
N ILE A 167 -3.40 -1.68 -11.47
CA ILE A 167 -3.65 -1.71 -10.02
C ILE A 167 -3.55 -3.13 -9.42
N ASP A 168 -3.75 -4.17 -10.22
CA ASP A 168 -3.68 -5.56 -9.75
C ASP A 168 -2.26 -5.96 -9.29
N THR A 169 -1.20 -5.26 -9.75
CA THR A 169 0.19 -5.45 -9.31
C THR A 169 0.65 -4.46 -8.22
N LEU A 170 -0.23 -3.65 -7.68
CA LEU A 170 0.12 -2.71 -6.60
C LEU A 170 0.80 -3.39 -5.40
N HIS A 171 0.43 -4.63 -5.11
CA HIS A 171 1.01 -5.43 -4.03
C HIS A 171 2.49 -5.77 -4.22
N LEU A 172 3.02 -5.68 -5.44
CA LEU A 172 4.46 -5.86 -5.71
C LEU A 172 5.30 -4.75 -5.08
N VAL A 173 4.71 -3.64 -4.64
CA VAL A 173 5.39 -2.58 -3.88
C VAL A 173 6.00 -3.14 -2.58
N GLU A 174 5.24 -3.94 -1.83
CA GLU A 174 5.77 -4.55 -0.60
C GLU A 174 6.69 -5.75 -0.90
N VAL A 175 6.49 -6.43 -2.03
CA VAL A 175 7.43 -7.46 -2.52
C VAL A 175 8.79 -6.83 -2.88
N ALA A 176 8.82 -5.66 -3.50
CA ALA A 176 10.06 -4.93 -3.77
C ALA A 176 10.83 -4.63 -2.46
N ARG A 177 10.13 -4.17 -1.42
CA ARG A 177 10.72 -3.99 -0.08
C ARG A 177 11.24 -5.30 0.53
N ALA A 178 10.51 -6.40 0.34
CA ALA A 178 10.95 -7.72 0.79
C ALA A 178 12.23 -8.18 0.08
N ILE A 179 12.35 -7.92 -1.25
CA ILE A 179 13.54 -8.24 -2.04
C ILE A 179 14.76 -7.48 -1.49
N GLU A 180 14.64 -6.16 -1.27
CA GLU A 180 15.71 -5.33 -0.70
C GLU A 180 16.22 -5.89 0.64
N VAL A 181 15.31 -6.34 1.50
CA VAL A 181 15.67 -6.98 2.77
C VAL A 181 16.38 -8.31 2.55
N LEU A 182 15.90 -9.15 1.63
CA LEU A 182 16.51 -10.46 1.33
C LEU A 182 17.90 -10.33 0.67
N GLU A 183 18.15 -9.25 -0.07
CA GLU A 183 19.46 -8.96 -0.68
C GLU A 183 20.58 -8.70 0.32
N THR A 184 20.25 -8.36 1.58
CA THR A 184 21.25 -8.21 2.64
C THR A 184 21.81 -9.57 3.11
N GLY A 185 21.19 -10.68 2.71
CA GLY A 185 21.61 -12.06 3.00
C GLY A 185 22.16 -12.80 1.79
N ASP A 186 22.28 -14.11 1.90
CA ASP A 186 22.85 -15.02 0.90
C ASP A 186 21.81 -15.99 0.29
N ALA A 187 20.51 -15.79 0.56
CA ALA A 187 19.42 -16.63 0.06
C ALA A 187 19.18 -16.49 -1.46
N LEU A 188 19.61 -15.37 -2.03
CA LEU A 188 19.63 -15.11 -3.47
C LEU A 188 21.08 -14.92 -3.93
N SER A 189 21.50 -15.69 -4.93
CA SER A 189 22.78 -15.47 -5.60
C SER A 189 22.81 -14.14 -6.35
N THR A 190 24.00 -13.64 -6.67
CA THR A 190 24.16 -12.42 -7.48
C THR A 190 23.42 -12.50 -8.82
N THR A 191 23.49 -13.67 -9.50
CA THR A 191 22.79 -13.89 -10.75
C THR A 191 21.28 -13.80 -10.59
N GLU A 192 20.71 -14.40 -9.53
CA GLU A 192 19.27 -14.35 -9.26
C GLU A 192 18.80 -12.93 -8.94
N ARG A 193 19.56 -12.17 -8.15
CA ARG A 193 19.28 -10.74 -7.90
C ARG A 193 19.23 -9.95 -9.21
N GLN A 194 20.21 -10.15 -10.10
CA GLN A 194 20.23 -9.51 -11.41
C GLN A 194 19.04 -9.90 -12.28
N GLN A 195 18.61 -11.17 -12.26
CA GLN A 195 17.45 -11.63 -13.02
C GLN A 195 16.14 -11.02 -12.50
N ILE A 196 15.98 -10.92 -11.18
CA ILE A 196 14.83 -10.27 -10.55
C ILE A 196 14.82 -8.77 -10.89
N ALA A 197 15.97 -8.08 -10.71
CA ALA A 197 16.10 -6.66 -11.06
C ALA A 197 15.79 -6.43 -12.55
N ARG A 198 16.21 -7.33 -13.44
CA ARG A 198 15.89 -7.25 -14.86
C ARG A 198 14.40 -7.37 -15.13
N TRP A 199 13.70 -8.28 -14.43
CA TRP A 199 12.25 -8.40 -14.56
C TRP A 199 11.54 -7.08 -14.18
N PHE A 200 11.94 -6.44 -13.06
CA PHE A 200 11.38 -5.16 -12.63
C PHE A 200 11.76 -4.01 -13.58
N THR A 201 12.97 -4.02 -14.17
CA THR A 201 13.35 -3.05 -15.20
C THR A 201 12.47 -3.18 -16.44
N ASP A 202 12.26 -4.40 -16.94
CA ASP A 202 11.40 -4.66 -18.09
C ASP A 202 9.93 -4.28 -17.80
N TYR A 203 9.48 -4.47 -16.56
CA TYR A 203 8.14 -4.05 -16.14
C TYR A 203 8.01 -2.52 -16.03
N LEU A 204 9.02 -1.82 -15.51
CA LEU A 204 9.10 -0.35 -15.52
C LEU A 204 9.06 0.21 -16.94
N GLU A 205 9.80 -0.38 -17.86
CA GLU A 205 9.77 0.00 -19.28
C GLU A 205 8.34 -0.11 -19.85
N TRP A 206 7.65 -1.24 -19.58
CA TRP A 206 6.26 -1.41 -19.99
C TRP A 206 5.31 -0.42 -19.31
N LEU A 207 5.43 -0.21 -17.99
CA LEU A 207 4.61 0.74 -17.21
C LEU A 207 4.72 2.17 -17.73
N THR A 208 5.90 2.58 -18.17
CA THR A 208 6.17 3.96 -18.58
C THR A 208 5.91 4.25 -20.05
N HIS A 209 6.02 3.22 -20.93
CA HIS A 209 5.96 3.41 -22.36
C HIS A 209 4.74 2.79 -23.05
N SER A 210 4.11 1.76 -22.47
CA SER A 210 2.92 1.16 -23.08
C SER A 210 1.72 2.10 -23.04
N LYS A 211 0.76 1.88 -23.94
CA LYS A 211 -0.51 2.64 -23.91
C LYS A 211 -1.25 2.45 -22.58
N ASN A 212 -1.35 1.22 -22.08
CA ASN A 212 -1.99 0.92 -20.81
C ASN A 212 -1.28 1.62 -19.64
N GLY A 213 0.05 1.63 -19.64
CA GLY A 213 0.83 2.33 -18.63
C GLY A 213 0.61 3.84 -18.65
N GLN A 214 0.54 4.45 -19.86
CA GLN A 214 0.25 5.88 -20.00
C GLN A 214 -1.19 6.24 -19.61
N ASP A 215 -2.17 5.40 -19.97
CA ASP A 215 -3.56 5.60 -19.58
C ASP A 215 -3.72 5.58 -18.04
N GLU A 216 -3.05 4.64 -17.35
CA GLU A 216 -3.06 4.57 -15.88
C GLU A 216 -2.31 5.73 -15.23
N ARG A 217 -1.14 6.10 -15.78
CA ARG A 217 -0.36 7.28 -15.36
C ARG A 217 -1.21 8.54 -15.33
N ASP A 218 -2.02 8.74 -16.35
CA ASP A 218 -2.77 9.98 -16.56
C ASP A 218 -4.16 9.97 -15.92
N ALA A 219 -4.51 8.87 -15.22
CA ALA A 219 -5.70 8.81 -14.37
C ALA A 219 -5.61 9.83 -13.22
N LYS A 220 -6.72 10.56 -12.99
CA LYS A 220 -6.75 11.68 -12.04
C LYS A 220 -7.06 11.28 -10.60
N ASN A 221 -7.46 10.03 -10.39
CA ASN A 221 -7.86 9.46 -9.10
C ASN A 221 -6.79 8.49 -8.57
N ASN A 222 -7.15 7.63 -7.60
CA ASN A 222 -6.25 6.63 -6.99
C ASN A 222 -5.42 5.81 -8.00
N HIS A 223 -5.92 5.59 -9.21
CA HIS A 223 -5.18 4.88 -10.26
C HIS A 223 -3.86 5.56 -10.62
N GLY A 224 -3.87 6.90 -10.79
CA GLY A 224 -2.63 7.65 -11.02
C GLY A 224 -1.67 7.60 -9.84
N SER A 225 -2.17 7.61 -8.59
CA SER A 225 -1.36 7.42 -7.38
C SER A 225 -0.74 6.02 -7.34
N CYS A 226 -1.54 4.98 -7.62
CA CYS A 226 -1.08 3.58 -7.62
C CYS A 226 -0.05 3.32 -8.73
N TRP A 227 -0.21 3.93 -9.91
CA TRP A 227 0.79 3.85 -10.96
C TRP A 227 2.12 4.46 -10.50
N LEU A 228 2.08 5.69 -9.96
CA LEU A 228 3.29 6.38 -9.52
C LEU A 228 3.97 5.66 -8.36
N LEU A 229 3.20 5.07 -7.43
CA LEU A 229 3.74 4.29 -6.33
C LEU A 229 4.49 3.04 -6.81
N GLN A 230 3.95 2.33 -7.80
CA GLN A 230 4.63 1.19 -8.41
C GLN A 230 5.92 1.61 -9.11
N VAL A 231 5.87 2.69 -9.91
CA VAL A 231 7.07 3.24 -10.55
C VAL A 231 8.12 3.62 -9.51
N ALA A 232 7.75 4.32 -8.44
CA ALA A 232 8.68 4.72 -7.39
C ALA A 232 9.30 3.53 -6.65
N ALA A 233 8.49 2.54 -6.27
CA ALA A 233 8.99 1.36 -5.57
C ALA A 233 9.91 0.49 -6.42
N PHE A 234 9.58 0.30 -7.70
CA PHE A 234 10.39 -0.51 -8.60
C PHE A 234 11.64 0.23 -9.07
N ALA A 235 11.57 1.55 -9.26
CA ALA A 235 12.75 2.38 -9.52
C ALA A 235 13.72 2.38 -8.32
N HIS A 236 13.21 2.39 -7.10
CA HIS A 236 14.02 2.26 -5.89
C HIS A 236 14.74 0.91 -5.84
N LEU A 237 14.03 -0.19 -6.08
CA LEU A 237 14.59 -1.54 -6.13
C LEU A 237 15.66 -1.69 -7.23
N THR A 238 15.47 -1.08 -8.39
CA THR A 238 16.40 -1.19 -9.55
C THR A 238 17.49 -0.12 -9.55
N GLY A 239 17.44 0.85 -8.63
CA GLY A 239 18.40 1.96 -8.57
C GLY A 239 18.23 2.98 -9.70
N ASP A 240 17.01 3.15 -10.26
CA ASP A 240 16.75 4.14 -11.31
C ASP A 240 16.47 5.51 -10.71
N GLU A 241 17.54 6.27 -10.48
CA GLU A 241 17.48 7.62 -9.92
C GLU A 241 16.73 8.62 -10.81
N ALA A 242 16.73 8.42 -12.12
CA ALA A 242 16.00 9.29 -13.04
C ALA A 242 14.49 9.14 -12.88
N LEU A 243 13.99 7.91 -12.76
CA LEU A 243 12.59 7.62 -12.48
C LEU A 243 12.19 8.07 -11.06
N LEU A 244 13.05 7.93 -10.06
CA LEU A 244 12.80 8.47 -8.72
C LEU A 244 12.66 9.99 -8.71
N ALA A 245 13.53 10.69 -9.43
CA ALA A 245 13.45 12.15 -9.58
C ALA A 245 12.16 12.57 -10.30
N TYR A 246 11.82 11.89 -11.39
CA TYR A 246 10.56 12.08 -12.11
C TYR A 246 9.34 11.83 -11.22
N ALA A 247 9.33 10.74 -10.45
CA ALA A 247 8.23 10.39 -9.55
C ALA A 247 8.02 11.46 -8.47
N ARG A 248 9.10 11.99 -7.89
CA ARG A 248 9.07 13.06 -6.89
C ARG A 248 8.47 14.35 -7.47
N GLU A 249 8.89 14.71 -8.66
CA GLU A 249 8.35 15.91 -9.33
C GLU A 249 6.87 15.71 -9.72
N ARG A 250 6.50 14.56 -10.26
CA ARG A 250 5.12 14.26 -10.62
C ARG A 250 4.19 14.24 -9.40
N PHE A 251 4.67 13.73 -8.26
CA PHE A 251 3.92 13.79 -7.00
C PHE A 251 3.53 15.24 -6.65
N LYS A 252 4.48 16.17 -6.70
CA LYS A 252 4.28 17.59 -6.36
C LYS A 252 3.45 18.34 -7.39
N SER A 253 3.77 18.16 -8.68
CA SER A 253 3.22 18.98 -9.77
C SER A 253 1.92 18.43 -10.34
N VAL A 254 1.62 17.14 -10.16
CA VAL A 254 0.43 16.49 -10.73
C VAL A 254 -0.48 15.91 -9.66
N LEU A 255 0.01 14.97 -8.81
CA LEU A 255 -0.87 14.25 -7.89
C LEU A 255 -1.47 15.17 -6.83
N LEU A 256 -0.66 15.89 -6.07
CA LEU A 256 -1.17 16.77 -5.02
C LEU A 256 -2.20 17.79 -5.53
N PRO A 257 -1.95 18.54 -6.65
CA PRO A 257 -2.92 19.51 -7.12
C PRO A 257 -4.19 18.89 -7.72
N THR A 258 -4.14 17.66 -8.24
CA THR A 258 -5.31 17.04 -8.88
C THR A 258 -6.15 16.21 -7.93
N GLN A 259 -5.55 15.64 -6.90
CA GLN A 259 -6.21 14.70 -6.00
C GLN A 259 -6.70 15.33 -4.70
N LEU A 260 -5.99 16.35 -4.17
CA LEU A 260 -6.38 16.96 -2.90
C LEU A 260 -7.32 18.16 -3.10
N GLY A 261 -8.40 18.19 -2.30
CA GLY A 261 -9.23 19.35 -2.11
C GLY A 261 -8.54 20.41 -1.23
N LEU A 262 -9.01 21.67 -1.28
CA LEU A 262 -8.47 22.75 -0.45
C LEU A 262 -8.56 22.48 1.06
N ASP A 263 -9.48 21.65 1.48
CA ASP A 263 -9.65 21.19 2.87
C ASP A 263 -8.78 19.99 3.24
N GLY A 264 -8.09 19.37 2.25
CA GLY A 264 -7.31 18.14 2.42
C GLY A 264 -8.07 16.86 2.08
N SER A 265 -9.35 16.95 1.71
CA SER A 265 -10.14 15.79 1.25
C SER A 265 -9.62 15.23 -0.08
N LEU A 266 -10.18 14.09 -0.49
CA LEU A 266 -9.90 13.41 -1.77
C LEU A 266 -11.18 13.42 -2.64
N PRO A 267 -11.55 14.54 -3.28
CA PRO A 267 -12.88 14.75 -3.87
C PRO A 267 -13.26 13.74 -4.95
N LEU A 268 -12.31 13.16 -5.67
CA LEU A 268 -12.57 12.17 -6.71
C LEU A 268 -12.97 10.81 -6.10
N GLU A 269 -12.36 10.45 -4.97
CA GLU A 269 -12.68 9.23 -4.23
C GLU A 269 -14.00 9.37 -3.46
N LEU A 270 -14.27 10.55 -2.90
CA LEU A 270 -15.50 10.83 -2.18
C LEU A 270 -16.77 10.77 -3.05
N LYS A 271 -16.63 10.90 -4.38
CA LYS A 271 -17.73 10.77 -5.34
C LYS A 271 -18.06 9.32 -5.71
N ARG A 272 -17.24 8.36 -5.30
CA ARG A 272 -17.40 6.95 -5.61
C ARG A 272 -18.48 6.30 -4.74
N THR A 273 -18.85 5.08 -5.08
CA THR A 273 -19.83 4.27 -4.33
C THR A 273 -19.29 3.68 -3.03
N LYS A 274 -17.96 3.69 -2.84
CA LYS A 274 -17.27 3.30 -1.62
C LYS A 274 -16.37 4.46 -1.13
N PRO A 275 -16.94 5.62 -0.75
CA PRO A 275 -16.18 6.84 -0.51
C PRO A 275 -15.17 6.73 0.63
N TYR A 276 -15.50 5.98 1.68
CA TYR A 276 -14.61 5.77 2.82
C TYR A 276 -13.41 4.90 2.45
N GLY A 277 -13.67 3.72 1.88
CA GLY A 277 -12.61 2.78 1.49
C GLY A 277 -11.70 3.35 0.41
N TYR A 278 -12.25 4.03 -0.60
CA TYR A 278 -11.44 4.65 -1.66
C TYR A 278 -10.60 5.83 -1.14
N ALA A 279 -11.12 6.64 -0.22
CA ALA A 279 -10.33 7.71 0.40
C ALA A 279 -9.17 7.16 1.23
N LEU A 280 -9.38 6.09 2.01
CA LEU A 280 -8.30 5.39 2.72
C LEU A 280 -7.27 4.81 1.76
N PHE A 281 -7.71 4.16 0.70
CA PHE A 281 -6.85 3.50 -0.28
C PHE A 281 -5.93 4.48 -1.01
N ASP A 282 -6.46 5.59 -1.48
CA ASP A 282 -5.67 6.61 -2.16
C ASP A 282 -4.71 7.33 -1.18
N LEU A 283 -5.19 7.65 0.03
CA LEU A 283 -4.34 8.22 1.07
C LEU A 283 -3.16 7.30 1.43
N GLU A 284 -3.38 5.98 1.45
CA GLU A 284 -2.34 4.99 1.68
C GLU A 284 -1.29 5.01 0.57
N ALA A 285 -1.72 5.08 -0.70
CA ALA A 285 -0.82 5.16 -1.84
C ALA A 285 0.02 6.45 -1.81
N LEU A 286 -0.62 7.59 -1.52
CA LEU A 286 0.06 8.88 -1.39
C LEU A 286 1.05 8.89 -0.20
N ALA A 287 0.70 8.27 0.91
CA ALA A 287 1.58 8.13 2.07
C ALA A 287 2.80 7.26 1.79
N ALA A 288 2.61 6.13 1.10
CA ALA A 288 3.71 5.26 0.68
C ALA A 288 4.65 5.96 -0.32
N LEU A 289 4.12 6.79 -1.21
CA LEU A 289 4.93 7.65 -2.08
C LEU A 289 5.80 8.62 -1.26
N CYS A 290 5.24 9.26 -0.23
CA CYS A 290 6.01 10.12 0.65
C CYS A 290 7.15 9.36 1.36
N GLU A 291 6.89 8.12 1.78
CA GLU A 291 7.89 7.29 2.46
C GLU A 291 9.04 6.90 1.52
N ILE A 292 8.73 6.52 0.27
CA ILE A 292 9.74 6.10 -0.72
C ILE A 292 10.52 7.29 -1.28
N LEU A 293 9.84 8.41 -1.56
CA LEU A 293 10.39 9.50 -2.35
C LEU A 293 10.99 10.64 -1.53
N SER A 294 10.72 10.73 -0.22
CA SER A 294 11.32 11.77 0.62
C SER A 294 12.83 11.60 0.74
N THR A 295 13.54 12.72 0.72
CA THR A 295 14.98 12.79 0.97
C THR A 295 15.25 13.77 2.11
N PRO A 296 16.47 13.80 2.67
CA PRO A 296 16.82 14.78 3.70
C PRO A 296 16.62 16.24 3.27
N THR A 297 16.74 16.53 1.97
CA THR A 297 16.61 17.88 1.40
C THR A 297 15.27 18.16 0.73
N ASP A 298 14.45 17.14 0.49
CA ASP A 298 13.15 17.25 -0.18
C ASP A 298 12.14 16.30 0.48
N ASN A 299 11.51 16.76 1.55
CA ASN A 299 10.59 15.97 2.37
C ASN A 299 9.15 16.17 1.90
N LEU A 300 8.57 15.15 1.28
CA LEU A 300 7.21 15.19 0.74
C LEU A 300 6.12 15.22 1.83
N TRP A 301 6.41 14.80 3.05
CA TRP A 301 5.48 14.92 4.17
C TRP A 301 5.21 16.37 4.61
N THR A 302 6.21 17.22 4.45
CA THR A 302 6.14 18.64 4.83
C THR A 302 5.98 19.56 3.61
N TYR A 303 6.11 19.03 2.40
CA TYR A 303 5.88 19.80 1.18
C TYR A 303 4.42 20.27 1.09
N THR A 304 4.22 21.53 0.71
CA THR A 304 2.90 22.12 0.50
C THR A 304 2.85 22.89 -0.81
N LEU A 305 1.72 22.81 -1.48
CA LEU A 305 1.40 23.67 -2.61
C LEU A 305 1.24 25.13 -2.14
N PRO A 306 1.30 26.13 -3.04
CA PRO A 306 1.11 27.55 -2.67
C PRO A 306 -0.23 27.84 -1.96
N ASP A 307 -1.25 27.01 -2.17
CA ASP A 307 -2.56 27.10 -1.51
C ASP A 307 -2.66 26.32 -0.20
N GLY A 308 -1.55 25.75 0.28
CA GLY A 308 -1.43 25.02 1.54
C GLY A 308 -1.90 23.56 1.51
N ARG A 309 -2.22 23.01 0.32
CA ARG A 309 -2.48 21.56 0.19
C ARG A 309 -1.19 20.76 0.30
N GLY A 310 -1.26 19.60 0.94
CA GLY A 310 -0.13 18.69 1.13
C GLY A 310 -0.53 17.51 2.01
N MET A 311 0.37 16.55 2.19
CA MET A 311 0.08 15.29 2.88
C MET A 311 -0.31 15.48 4.35
N ALA A 312 0.33 16.42 5.05
CA ALA A 312 -0.04 16.71 6.44
C ALA A 312 -1.51 17.14 6.57
N LYS A 313 -2.02 17.91 5.59
CA LYS A 313 -3.41 18.35 5.56
C LYS A 313 -4.36 17.21 5.19
N ALA A 314 -3.99 16.35 4.25
CA ALA A 314 -4.78 15.18 3.87
C ALA A 314 -4.93 14.19 5.05
N MET A 315 -3.84 13.91 5.75
CA MET A 315 -3.86 13.09 6.96
C MET A 315 -4.74 13.73 8.06
N ALA A 316 -4.62 15.03 8.29
CA ALA A 316 -5.41 15.73 9.29
C ALA A 316 -6.92 15.71 8.96
N TRP A 317 -7.28 15.75 7.68
CA TRP A 317 -8.68 15.65 7.23
C TRP A 317 -9.26 14.25 7.49
N MET A 318 -8.51 13.18 7.16
CA MET A 318 -9.02 11.80 7.28
C MET A 318 -8.95 11.24 8.72
N PHE A 319 -8.00 11.68 9.52
CA PHE A 319 -7.71 11.12 10.85
C PHE A 319 -8.93 11.05 11.79
N PRO A 320 -9.78 12.09 11.95
CA PRO A 320 -10.96 12.03 12.81
C PRO A 320 -11.95 10.91 12.44
N TYR A 321 -12.01 10.56 11.17
CA TYR A 321 -12.89 9.49 10.66
C TYR A 321 -12.25 8.10 10.77
N MET A 322 -10.93 8.01 10.79
CA MET A 322 -10.23 6.77 11.13
C MET A 322 -10.30 6.48 12.62
N GLN A 323 -10.29 7.52 13.46
CA GLN A 323 -10.41 7.42 14.92
C GLN A 323 -11.83 7.04 15.35
N ASP A 324 -12.82 7.63 14.72
CA ASP A 324 -14.24 7.38 14.99
C ASP A 324 -15.02 7.44 13.68
N LYS A 325 -15.30 6.27 13.12
CA LYS A 325 -16.02 6.15 11.84
C LYS A 325 -17.48 6.66 11.91
N ALA A 326 -18.09 6.72 13.11
CA ALA A 326 -19.43 7.27 13.25
C ALA A 326 -19.51 8.78 12.88
N ARG A 327 -18.36 9.46 12.87
CA ARG A 327 -18.25 10.86 12.43
C ARG A 327 -18.18 11.02 10.89
N TRP A 328 -18.13 9.91 10.13
CA TRP A 328 -18.05 9.98 8.67
C TRP A 328 -19.25 10.71 8.08
N PRO A 329 -19.06 11.78 7.29
CA PRO A 329 -20.18 12.66 6.88
C PRO A 329 -20.91 12.18 5.62
N LEU A 330 -20.40 11.14 4.95
CA LEU A 330 -20.97 10.65 3.70
C LEU A 330 -21.70 9.31 3.91
N LYS A 331 -22.33 8.82 2.84
CA LYS A 331 -22.97 7.50 2.85
C LYS A 331 -21.95 6.41 3.14
N PRO A 332 -22.35 5.34 3.82
CA PRO A 332 -21.52 4.15 3.95
C PRO A 332 -21.15 3.57 2.57
N ASP A 333 -20.01 2.89 2.54
CA ASP A 333 -19.58 2.13 1.36
C ASP A 333 -20.63 1.06 1.00
N VAL A 334 -20.95 0.89 -0.28
CA VAL A 334 -21.97 -0.08 -0.74
C VAL A 334 -21.62 -1.53 -0.43
N MET A 335 -20.31 -1.83 -0.26
CA MET A 335 -19.80 -3.13 0.18
C MET A 335 -18.61 -2.92 1.14
N TYR A 336 -18.44 -3.84 2.09
CA TYR A 336 -17.29 -3.94 3.00
C TYR A 336 -17.11 -2.76 3.97
N ASP A 337 -18.10 -1.90 4.14
CA ASP A 337 -18.02 -0.69 4.97
C ASP A 337 -17.52 -0.98 6.39
N LYS A 338 -18.05 -2.05 7.02
CA LYS A 338 -17.69 -2.43 8.40
C LYS A 338 -16.29 -3.02 8.56
N ALA A 339 -15.61 -3.33 7.45
CA ALA A 339 -14.28 -3.91 7.48
C ALA A 339 -13.15 -2.86 7.56
N TRP A 340 -13.48 -1.59 7.50
CA TRP A 340 -12.56 -0.47 7.58
C TRP A 340 -12.81 0.40 8.82
N PRO A 341 -11.78 1.09 9.38
CA PRO A 341 -10.38 1.09 8.92
C PRO A 341 -9.60 -0.13 9.41
N MET A 342 -8.50 -0.43 8.70
CA MET A 342 -7.44 -1.36 9.11
C MET A 342 -6.26 -0.58 9.70
N ARG A 343 -5.18 -1.27 10.06
CA ARG A 343 -3.91 -0.67 10.51
C ARG A 343 -3.16 -0.03 9.34
N GLN A 344 -3.73 1.08 8.82
CA GLN A 344 -3.22 1.80 7.65
C GLN A 344 -1.78 2.26 7.85
N ALA A 345 -0.86 1.92 6.92
CA ALA A 345 0.53 2.34 6.99
C ALA A 345 0.68 3.87 6.93
N SER A 346 -0.27 4.57 6.31
CA SER A 346 -0.35 6.03 6.31
C SER A 346 -0.33 6.64 7.71
N LEU A 347 -1.01 6.02 8.70
CA LEU A 347 -0.95 6.45 10.11
C LEU A 347 0.45 6.27 10.71
N LEU A 348 1.11 5.15 10.41
CA LEU A 348 2.46 4.86 10.90
C LEU A 348 3.48 5.83 10.32
N PHE A 349 3.48 5.98 8.99
CA PHE A 349 4.43 6.82 8.26
C PHE A 349 4.25 8.30 8.62
N ALA A 350 3.02 8.81 8.53
CA ALA A 350 2.72 10.19 8.92
C ALA A 350 2.97 10.43 10.42
N GLY A 351 2.65 9.47 11.27
CA GLY A 351 2.87 9.56 12.71
C GLY A 351 4.34 9.79 13.07
N ARG A 352 5.25 9.14 12.34
CA ARG A 352 6.70 9.32 12.47
C ARG A 352 7.19 10.62 11.84
N ALA A 353 6.87 10.81 10.55
CA ALA A 353 7.38 11.91 9.77
C ALA A 353 6.89 13.28 10.28
N LEU A 354 5.64 13.37 10.73
CA LEU A 354 5.00 14.59 11.24
C LEU A 354 5.04 14.69 12.79
N ARG A 355 5.67 13.73 13.47
CA ARG A 355 5.75 13.66 14.94
C ARG A 355 4.38 13.69 15.61
N ARG A 356 3.45 12.88 15.10
CA ARG A 356 2.06 12.73 15.59
C ARG A 356 1.89 11.43 16.39
N PRO A 357 2.12 11.47 17.72
CA PRO A 357 1.96 10.29 18.57
C PRO A 357 0.53 9.75 18.62
N ASP A 358 -0.46 10.59 18.39
CA ASP A 358 -1.87 10.20 18.28
C ASP A 358 -2.15 9.33 17.05
N TYR A 359 -1.48 9.56 15.91
CA TYR A 359 -1.56 8.69 14.74
C TYR A 359 -0.96 7.31 15.04
N LEU A 360 0.20 7.28 15.73
CA LEU A 360 0.85 6.04 16.12
C LEU A 360 0.01 5.25 17.14
N ALA A 361 -0.61 5.94 18.10
CA ALA A 361 -1.50 5.33 19.09
C ALA A 361 -2.72 4.69 18.41
N LEU A 362 -3.36 5.39 17.49
CA LEU A 362 -4.48 4.84 16.73
C LEU A 362 -4.03 3.63 15.90
N TRP A 363 -2.92 3.75 15.15
CA TRP A 363 -2.37 2.66 14.35
C TRP A 363 -2.19 1.38 15.17
N ALA A 364 -1.65 1.48 16.38
CA ALA A 364 -1.40 0.34 17.25
C ALA A 364 -2.67 -0.42 17.67
N THR A 365 -3.83 0.24 17.67
CA THR A 365 -5.11 -0.34 18.13
C THR A 365 -5.96 -0.92 17.01
N LEU A 366 -5.70 -0.52 15.76
CA LEU A 366 -6.49 -0.98 14.61
C LEU A 366 -6.17 -2.44 14.23
N PRO A 367 -7.12 -3.15 13.59
CA PRO A 367 -6.89 -4.52 13.10
C PRO A 367 -5.73 -4.57 12.09
N ALA A 368 -4.77 -5.49 12.31
CA ALA A 368 -3.61 -5.67 11.44
C ALA A 368 -3.90 -6.58 10.23
N ASP A 369 -4.84 -7.51 10.37
CA ASP A 369 -5.16 -8.52 9.38
C ASP A 369 -6.67 -8.61 9.14
N SER A 370 -7.06 -9.04 7.93
CA SER A 370 -8.43 -9.30 7.54
C SER A 370 -8.55 -10.64 6.83
N LYS A 371 -9.71 -11.30 6.97
CA LYS A 371 -10.08 -12.48 6.19
C LYS A 371 -11.01 -12.13 5.01
N VAL A 372 -11.40 -10.89 4.89
CA VAL A 372 -12.24 -10.39 3.77
C VAL A 372 -11.35 -10.16 2.57
N GLU A 373 -11.51 -10.95 1.51
CA GLU A 373 -10.65 -10.92 0.31
C GLU A 373 -10.50 -9.50 -0.28
N GLU A 374 -11.60 -8.75 -0.38
CA GLU A 374 -11.57 -7.35 -0.88
C GLU A 374 -10.74 -6.42 0.02
N VAL A 375 -10.77 -6.62 1.35
CA VAL A 375 -9.95 -5.84 2.27
C VAL A 375 -8.49 -6.21 2.11
N VAL A 376 -8.16 -7.51 2.05
CA VAL A 376 -6.79 -7.98 1.81
C VAL A 376 -6.26 -7.40 0.51
N ARG A 377 -7.09 -7.33 -0.54
CA ARG A 377 -6.74 -6.75 -1.84
C ARG A 377 -6.51 -5.24 -1.80
N ASN A 378 -7.25 -4.49 -0.98
CA ASN A 378 -7.12 -3.04 -0.89
C ASN A 378 -6.21 -2.58 0.26
N PHE A 379 -5.60 -3.52 0.99
CA PHE A 379 -4.66 -3.28 2.08
C PHE A 379 -3.28 -3.83 1.66
N PHE A 380 -2.51 -3.05 0.92
CA PHE A 380 -1.33 -3.51 0.19
C PHE A 380 0.00 -3.36 0.96
N ILE A 381 0.04 -2.65 2.08
CA ILE A 381 1.19 -2.59 3.00
C ILE A 381 0.79 -3.27 4.31
N ARG A 382 1.37 -4.46 4.57
CA ARG A 382 1.00 -5.35 5.69
C ARG A 382 2.13 -5.64 6.63
N GLN A 383 3.37 -5.43 6.19
CA GLN A 383 4.58 -5.78 6.93
C GLN A 383 5.37 -4.53 7.30
N PRO A 384 4.90 -3.75 8.30
CA PRO A 384 5.54 -2.49 8.68
C PRO A 384 7.00 -2.69 9.14
N VAL A 385 7.38 -3.90 9.52
CA VAL A 385 8.77 -4.29 9.85
C VAL A 385 9.72 -4.10 8.66
N LEU A 386 9.24 -4.25 7.42
CA LEU A 386 10.05 -4.04 6.22
C LEU A 386 10.35 -2.56 5.94
N TRP A 387 9.58 -1.67 6.52
CA TRP A 387 9.64 -0.23 6.34
C TRP A 387 10.39 0.50 7.49
N GLN A 388 11.20 -0.26 8.25
CA GLN A 388 12.00 0.26 9.36
C GLN A 388 13.46 0.55 8.95
#